data_56f030eab21254bc81513a05e6b86007
#
_entry.id   56f030eab21254bc81513a05e6b86007
#
_cell.length_a   1.000
_cell.length_b   1.000
_cell.length_c   1.000
_cell.angle_alpha   90.00
_cell.angle_beta   90.00
_cell.angle_gamma   90.00
#
_symmetry.space_group_name_H-M   'P 1'
#
loop_
_entity.id
_entity.type
_entity.pdbx_description
1 polymer ?
#
loop_
_entity_poly.entity_id
_entity_poly.type
_entity_poly.pdbx_seq_one_letter_code
_entity_poly.pdbx_strand_id
1 'polypeptide(L)'
;MADVLIDSNILLDLFIEDEEWFDWSAAMLEQTAARGRLVINPVIYAEVSVRFDSIEDLEEGLPEDLIKRALPWEAAFLAGKCFEFYRRAGGARTAPLPDFFIGAHAAVEDLTLLTRDPRRFRTYFPRLRIIAP
;
A
#
# COMPACT_ATOMS: atom_id res chain seq x y z
N MET A 1 6.70 11.39 13.57
CA MET A 1 5.71 11.02 12.55
C MET A 1 5.31 9.56 12.73
N ALA A 2 4.04 9.25 12.49
CA ALA A 2 3.57 7.87 12.57
C ALA A 2 4.26 7.01 11.50
N ASP A 3 4.15 5.69 11.65
CA ASP A 3 4.64 4.77 10.64
C ASP A 3 3.83 4.94 9.34
N VAL A 4 4.48 4.71 8.21
CA VAL A 4 3.87 4.94 6.90
C VAL A 4 3.80 3.62 6.14
N LEU A 5 2.60 3.24 5.75
CA LEU A 5 2.35 2.07 4.90
C LEU A 5 2.59 2.47 3.45
N ILE A 6 3.43 1.71 2.76
CA ILE A 6 3.85 2.02 1.39
C ILE A 6 3.04 1.18 0.42
N ASP A 7 2.21 1.84 -0.39
CA ASP A 7 1.43 1.14 -1.42
C ASP A 7 2.36 0.51 -2.46
N SER A 8 1.93 -0.59 -3.03
CA SER A 8 2.72 -1.35 -3.99
C SER A 8 3.14 -0.53 -5.20
N ASN A 9 2.31 0.42 -5.67
CA ASN A 9 2.64 1.23 -6.83
C ASN A 9 3.92 2.05 -6.63
N ILE A 10 4.20 2.49 -5.41
CA ILE A 10 5.43 3.23 -5.11
C ILE A 10 6.66 2.34 -5.32
N LEU A 11 6.62 1.12 -4.79
CA LEU A 11 7.73 0.17 -4.94
C LEU A 11 7.89 -0.29 -6.39
N LEU A 12 6.76 -0.55 -7.07
CA LEU A 12 6.77 -0.96 -8.47
C LEU A 12 7.35 0.11 -9.37
N ASP A 13 7.07 1.39 -9.11
CA ASP A 13 7.67 2.49 -9.87
C ASP A 13 9.20 2.43 -9.83
N LEU A 14 9.77 2.06 -8.68
CA LEU A 14 11.22 1.93 -8.54
C LEU A 14 11.75 0.69 -9.26
N PHE A 15 11.09 -0.45 -9.10
CA PHE A 15 11.56 -1.72 -9.65
C PHE A 15 11.54 -1.74 -11.17
N ILE A 16 10.51 -1.12 -11.80
CA ILE A 16 10.40 -1.06 -13.25
C ILE A 16 11.00 0.21 -13.83
N GLU A 17 11.54 1.10 -12.98
CA GLU A 17 12.08 2.40 -13.39
C GLU A 17 11.07 3.17 -14.26
N ASP A 18 9.84 3.33 -13.74
CA ASP A 18 8.74 3.97 -14.44
C ASP A 18 9.13 5.36 -14.94
N GLU A 19 8.97 5.62 -16.26
CA GLU A 19 9.40 6.87 -16.89
C GLU A 19 8.72 8.11 -16.29
N GLU A 20 7.46 7.98 -15.88
CA GLU A 20 6.70 9.10 -15.35
C GLU A 20 6.88 9.27 -13.85
N TRP A 21 6.91 8.16 -13.10
CA TRP A 21 6.75 8.20 -11.64
C TRP A 21 7.99 7.84 -10.83
N PHE A 22 9.05 7.33 -11.47
CA PHE A 22 10.25 6.90 -10.73
C PHE A 22 10.79 7.99 -9.81
N ASP A 23 11.01 9.19 -10.36
CA ASP A 23 11.62 10.27 -9.60
C ASP A 23 10.75 10.71 -8.42
N TRP A 24 9.44 10.83 -8.65
CA TRP A 24 8.52 11.21 -7.59
C TRP A 24 8.46 10.15 -6.49
N SER A 25 8.30 8.88 -6.86
CA SER A 25 8.20 7.78 -5.90
C SER A 25 9.49 7.62 -5.10
N ALA A 26 10.65 7.72 -5.76
CA ALA A 26 11.95 7.65 -5.09
C ALA A 26 12.13 8.79 -4.09
N ALA A 27 11.79 10.03 -4.50
CA ALA A 27 11.90 11.20 -3.63
C ALA A 27 10.98 11.08 -2.41
N MET A 28 9.74 10.60 -2.61
CA MET A 28 8.78 10.46 -1.52
C MET A 28 9.18 9.37 -0.54
N LEU A 29 9.75 8.26 -1.02
CA LEU A 29 10.29 7.22 -0.12
C LEU A 29 11.43 7.77 0.74
N GLU A 30 12.36 8.50 0.14
CA GLU A 30 13.48 9.09 0.86
C GLU A 30 13.01 10.10 1.90
N GLN A 31 12.12 11.01 1.53
CA GLN A 31 11.58 12.01 2.45
C GLN A 31 10.80 11.37 3.60
N THR A 32 10.01 10.35 3.29
CA THR A 32 9.21 9.64 4.28
C THR A 32 10.09 8.85 5.25
N ALA A 33 11.12 8.18 4.74
CA ALA A 33 12.08 7.44 5.57
C ALA A 33 12.83 8.34 6.55
N ALA A 34 13.06 9.59 6.17
CA ALA A 34 13.74 10.55 7.04
C ALA A 34 12.87 10.99 8.23
N ARG A 35 11.55 10.78 8.17
CA ARG A 35 10.60 11.26 9.18
C ARG A 35 9.91 10.15 9.95
N GLY A 36 9.89 8.94 9.44
CA GLY A 36 9.17 7.85 10.07
C GLY A 36 9.63 6.51 9.52
N ARG A 37 8.98 5.45 9.98
CA ARG A 37 9.32 4.10 9.52
C ARG A 37 8.45 3.71 8.33
N LEU A 38 9.05 3.03 7.37
CA LEU A 38 8.36 2.52 6.20
C LEU A 38 7.87 1.10 6.48
N VAL A 39 6.60 0.84 6.20
CA VAL A 39 5.94 -0.43 6.52
C VAL A 39 5.29 -1.00 5.26
N ILE A 40 5.38 -2.31 5.08
CA ILE A 40 4.56 -3.04 4.11
C ILE A 40 3.86 -4.21 4.80
N ASN A 41 2.86 -4.77 4.14
CA ASN A 41 2.13 -5.93 4.62
C ASN A 41 2.13 -7.06 3.58
N PRO A 42 1.57 -8.24 3.90
CA PRO A 42 1.56 -9.36 2.96
C PRO A 42 0.84 -9.09 1.64
N VAL A 43 -0.17 -8.23 1.62
CA VAL A 43 -0.89 -7.88 0.39
C VAL A 43 0.02 -7.07 -0.55
N ILE A 44 0.69 -6.07 -0.02
CA ILE A 44 1.66 -5.27 -0.78
C ILE A 44 2.80 -6.17 -1.27
N TYR A 45 3.31 -7.02 -0.39
CA TYR A 45 4.37 -7.98 -0.71
C TYR A 45 3.94 -8.87 -1.89
N ALA A 46 2.72 -9.39 -1.85
CA ALA A 46 2.19 -10.22 -2.94
C ALA A 46 2.13 -9.45 -4.26
N GLU A 47 1.68 -8.20 -4.22
CA GLU A 47 1.58 -7.38 -5.43
C GLU A 47 2.95 -7.11 -6.07
N VAL A 48 3.98 -6.82 -5.27
CA VAL A 48 5.32 -6.58 -5.82
C VAL A 48 6.02 -7.88 -6.23
N SER A 49 5.63 -9.01 -5.64
CA SER A 49 6.22 -10.32 -5.95
C SER A 49 6.12 -10.70 -7.43
N VAL A 50 5.11 -10.20 -8.14
CA VAL A 50 4.91 -10.52 -9.56
C VAL A 50 6.07 -10.05 -10.44
N ARG A 51 6.89 -9.13 -9.95
CA ARG A 51 8.04 -8.59 -10.70
C ARG A 51 9.35 -9.35 -10.47
N PHE A 52 9.33 -10.39 -9.64
CA PHE A 52 10.54 -11.12 -9.27
C PHE A 52 10.35 -12.62 -9.49
N ASP A 53 11.44 -13.31 -9.85
CA ASP A 53 11.42 -14.75 -10.10
C ASP A 53 11.58 -15.58 -8.82
N SER A 54 12.15 -14.99 -7.77
CA SER A 54 12.38 -15.68 -6.51
C SER A 54 12.18 -14.75 -5.32
N ILE A 55 11.93 -15.34 -4.16
CA ILE A 55 11.80 -14.58 -2.92
C ILE A 55 13.13 -13.92 -2.55
N GLU A 56 14.25 -14.56 -2.86
CA GLU A 56 15.57 -14.02 -2.60
C GLU A 56 15.80 -12.73 -3.40
N ASP A 57 15.41 -12.73 -4.67
CA ASP A 57 15.53 -11.55 -5.51
C ASP A 57 14.65 -10.41 -5.01
N LEU A 58 13.42 -10.72 -4.60
CA LEU A 58 12.53 -9.71 -4.03
C LEU A 58 13.11 -9.11 -2.76
N GLU A 59 13.57 -9.95 -1.83
CA GLU A 59 14.15 -9.47 -0.57
C GLU A 59 15.37 -8.59 -0.80
N GLU A 60 16.22 -8.95 -1.76
CA GLU A 60 17.39 -8.14 -2.11
C GLU A 60 16.99 -6.79 -2.72
N GLY A 61 15.90 -6.76 -3.48
CA GLY A 61 15.41 -5.53 -4.13
C GLY A 61 14.68 -4.57 -3.21
N LEU A 62 14.13 -5.03 -2.08
CA LEU A 62 13.40 -4.17 -1.17
C LEU A 62 14.32 -3.20 -0.43
N PRO A 63 13.86 -1.98 -0.10
CA PRO A 63 14.62 -1.07 0.77
C PRO A 63 14.99 -1.74 2.09
N GLU A 64 16.23 -1.53 2.55
CA GLU A 64 16.76 -2.20 3.74
C GLU A 64 15.97 -1.87 5.01
N ASP A 65 15.49 -0.66 5.15
CA ASP A 65 14.81 -0.18 6.35
C ASP A 65 13.32 -0.49 6.37
N LEU A 66 12.84 -1.25 5.40
CA LEU A 66 11.42 -1.54 5.27
C LEU A 66 10.98 -2.57 6.32
N ILE A 67 9.92 -2.23 7.05
CA ILE A 67 9.37 -3.10 8.10
C ILE A 67 8.20 -3.89 7.53
N LYS A 68 8.22 -5.20 7.75
CA LYS A 68 7.11 -6.08 7.38
C LYS A 68 6.18 -6.24 8.58
N ARG A 69 4.89 -5.97 8.37
CA ARG A 69 3.85 -6.17 9.37
C ARG A 69 2.78 -7.11 8.86
N ALA A 70 2.32 -8.01 9.73
CA ALA A 70 1.19 -8.87 9.42
C ALA A 70 -0.08 -8.02 9.27
N LEU A 71 -0.99 -8.47 8.41
CA LEU A 71 -2.29 -7.83 8.26
C LEU A 71 -3.16 -8.18 9.47
N PRO A 72 -3.66 -7.19 10.24
CA PRO A 72 -4.53 -7.48 11.37
C PRO A 72 -5.86 -8.11 10.92
N TRP A 73 -6.43 -8.99 11.73
CA TRP A 73 -7.73 -9.58 11.45
C TRP A 73 -8.83 -8.52 11.35
N GLU A 74 -8.77 -7.48 12.17
CA GLU A 74 -9.70 -6.34 12.12
C GLU A 74 -9.65 -5.64 10.77
N ALA A 75 -8.46 -5.53 10.18
CA ALA A 75 -8.31 -4.94 8.85
C ALA A 75 -8.95 -5.83 7.78
N ALA A 76 -8.81 -7.14 7.91
CA ALA A 76 -9.47 -8.08 6.98
C ALA A 76 -10.99 -7.94 7.05
N PHE A 77 -11.55 -7.84 8.25
CA PHE A 77 -12.99 -7.63 8.44
C PHE A 77 -13.43 -6.31 7.80
N LEU A 78 -12.72 -5.22 8.08
CA LEU A 78 -13.03 -3.90 7.50
C LEU A 78 -12.95 -3.93 5.97
N ALA A 79 -11.96 -4.61 5.41
CA ALA A 79 -11.82 -4.76 3.96
C ALA A 79 -13.06 -5.46 3.37
N GLY A 80 -13.58 -6.47 4.06
CA GLY A 80 -14.82 -7.16 3.67
C GLY A 80 -16.01 -6.22 3.66
N LYS A 81 -16.13 -5.34 4.65
CA LYS A 81 -17.20 -4.34 4.71
C LYS A 81 -17.08 -3.31 3.59
N CYS A 82 -15.88 -2.88 3.27
CA CYS A 82 -15.65 -1.99 2.12
C CYS A 82 -16.05 -2.66 0.81
N PHE A 83 -15.79 -3.96 0.69
CA PHE A 83 -16.21 -4.75 -0.47
C PHE A 83 -17.73 -4.80 -0.60
N GLU A 84 -18.48 -4.97 0.51
CA GLU A 84 -19.94 -4.92 0.48
C GLU A 84 -20.43 -3.58 -0.07
N PHE A 85 -19.88 -2.47 0.40
CA PHE A 85 -20.20 -1.13 -0.10
C PHE A 85 -19.93 -1.01 -1.59
N TYR A 86 -18.76 -1.48 -2.00
CA TYR A 86 -18.34 -1.47 -3.40
C TYR A 86 -19.35 -2.24 -4.29
N ARG A 87 -19.77 -3.41 -3.86
CA ARG A 87 -20.76 -4.23 -4.60
C ARG A 87 -22.12 -3.56 -4.67
N ARG A 88 -22.59 -2.97 -3.59
CA ARG A 88 -23.86 -2.23 -3.55
C ARG A 88 -23.84 -1.02 -4.47
N ALA A 89 -22.69 -0.41 -4.65
CA ALA A 89 -22.51 0.73 -5.56
C ALA A 89 -22.35 0.30 -7.03
N GLY A 90 -22.53 -0.98 -7.35
CA GLY A 90 -22.44 -1.50 -8.71
C GLY A 90 -21.08 -2.05 -9.11
N GLY A 91 -20.18 -2.27 -8.15
CA GLY A 91 -18.86 -2.83 -8.42
C GLY A 91 -18.96 -4.24 -9.01
N ALA A 92 -18.11 -4.52 -10.00
CA ALA A 92 -18.15 -5.77 -10.78
C ALA A 92 -17.29 -6.90 -10.22
N ARG A 93 -16.34 -6.61 -9.33
CA ARG A 93 -15.45 -7.63 -8.78
C ARG A 93 -16.21 -8.57 -7.85
N THR A 94 -15.77 -9.83 -7.78
CA THR A 94 -16.42 -10.87 -6.97
C THR A 94 -15.67 -11.18 -5.67
N ALA A 95 -14.51 -10.57 -5.47
CA ALA A 95 -13.69 -10.72 -4.25
C ALA A 95 -13.12 -9.36 -3.83
N PRO A 96 -12.79 -9.18 -2.54
CA PRO A 96 -12.23 -7.91 -2.07
C PRO A 96 -10.97 -7.52 -2.84
N LEU A 97 -10.87 -6.24 -3.20
CA LEU A 97 -9.72 -5.70 -3.91
C LEU A 97 -8.54 -5.51 -2.96
N PRO A 98 -7.29 -5.65 -3.45
CA PRO A 98 -6.11 -5.40 -2.61
C PRO A 98 -6.13 -4.05 -1.91
N ASP A 99 -6.61 -3.00 -2.57
CA ASP A 99 -6.70 -1.67 -1.99
C ASP A 99 -7.55 -1.62 -0.73
N PHE A 100 -8.60 -2.46 -0.64
CA PHE A 100 -9.43 -2.51 0.56
C PHE A 100 -8.64 -3.04 1.75
N PHE A 101 -7.78 -4.05 1.56
CA PHE A 101 -6.93 -4.57 2.62
C PHE A 101 -5.86 -3.56 3.02
N ILE A 102 -5.26 -2.88 2.06
CA ILE A 102 -4.21 -1.88 2.30
C ILE A 102 -4.78 -0.70 3.08
N GLY A 103 -5.89 -0.14 2.60
CA GLY A 103 -6.54 0.99 3.27
C GLY A 103 -7.05 0.63 4.66
N ALA A 104 -7.65 -0.56 4.80
CA ALA A 104 -8.13 -1.04 6.09
C ALA A 104 -7.00 -1.22 7.10
N HIS A 105 -5.86 -1.76 6.66
CA HIS A 105 -4.69 -1.90 7.52
C HIS A 105 -4.22 -0.54 8.05
N ALA A 106 -4.08 0.43 7.15
CA ALA A 106 -3.67 1.77 7.54
C ALA A 106 -4.66 2.40 8.51
N ALA A 107 -5.96 2.22 8.27
CA ALA A 107 -7.01 2.77 9.13
C ALA A 107 -7.00 2.14 10.53
N VAL A 108 -6.91 0.82 10.61
CA VAL A 108 -6.96 0.08 11.87
C VAL A 108 -5.74 0.35 12.75
N GLU A 109 -4.55 0.46 12.16
CA GLU A 109 -3.31 0.68 12.90
C GLU A 109 -2.86 2.14 12.92
N ASP A 110 -3.70 3.04 12.43
CA ASP A 110 -3.42 4.48 12.39
C ASP A 110 -2.11 4.80 11.66
N LEU A 111 -1.90 4.15 10.52
CA LEU A 111 -0.76 4.41 9.66
C LEU A 111 -1.11 5.49 8.64
N THR A 112 -0.11 6.29 8.26
CA THR A 112 -0.22 7.13 7.09
C THR A 112 0.01 6.25 5.86
N LEU A 113 -0.73 6.50 4.78
CA LEU A 113 -0.56 5.74 3.53
C LEU A 113 0.16 6.59 2.49
N LEU A 114 1.25 6.06 1.95
CA LEU A 114 1.94 6.67 0.80
C LEU A 114 1.50 5.92 -0.46
N THR A 115 0.84 6.62 -1.36
CA THR A 115 0.33 6.04 -2.61
C THR A 115 0.41 7.04 -3.75
N ARG A 116 0.58 6.54 -4.95
CA ARG A 116 0.52 7.35 -6.17
C ARG A 116 -0.93 7.55 -6.65
N ASP A 117 -1.84 6.67 -6.28
CA ASP A 117 -3.24 6.72 -6.72
C ASP A 117 -4.19 6.70 -5.50
N PRO A 118 -4.57 7.89 -4.98
CA PRO A 118 -5.32 7.96 -3.72
C PRO A 118 -6.84 7.84 -3.85
N ARG A 119 -7.40 7.81 -5.06
CA ARG A 119 -8.84 7.96 -5.27
C ARG A 119 -9.69 6.95 -4.51
N ARG A 120 -9.39 5.64 -4.64
CA ARG A 120 -10.16 4.60 -3.96
C ARG A 120 -10.01 4.70 -2.44
N PHE A 121 -8.82 5.01 -1.96
CA PHE A 121 -8.58 5.16 -0.53
C PHE A 121 -9.38 6.33 0.06
N ARG A 122 -9.46 7.45 -0.64
CA ARG A 122 -10.25 8.60 -0.18
C ARG A 122 -11.74 8.29 -0.15
N THR A 123 -12.22 7.49 -1.10
CA THR A 123 -13.62 7.09 -1.17
C THR A 123 -14.02 6.19 0.00
N TYR A 124 -13.23 5.18 0.31
CA TYR A 124 -13.60 4.15 1.31
C TYR A 124 -13.02 4.42 2.69
N PHE A 125 -11.98 5.24 2.80
CA PHE A 125 -11.31 5.55 4.07
C PHE A 125 -11.09 7.07 4.17
N PRO A 126 -12.17 7.86 4.29
CA PRO A 126 -12.08 9.33 4.18
C PRO A 126 -11.27 9.99 5.29
N ARG A 127 -11.04 9.30 6.41
CA ARG A 127 -10.24 9.85 7.53
C ARG A 127 -8.76 9.47 7.45
N LEU A 128 -8.39 8.65 6.47
CA LEU A 128 -7.02 8.17 6.34
C LEU A 128 -6.09 9.31 5.96
N ARG A 129 -4.94 9.38 6.64
CA ARG A 129 -3.88 10.32 6.24
C ARG A 129 -3.15 9.74 5.04
N ILE A 130 -3.10 10.49 3.96
CA ILE A 130 -2.54 10.04 2.69
C ILE A 130 -1.47 11.02 2.22
N ILE A 131 -0.33 10.48 1.79
CA ILE A 131 0.70 11.21 1.05
C ILE A 131 0.57 10.78 -0.41
N ALA A 132 0.28 11.73 -1.29
CA ALA A 132 0.04 11.47 -2.71
C ALA A 132 0.47 12.68 -3.54
N PRO A 133 0.65 12.49 -4.88
CA PRO A 133 1.01 13.61 -5.76
C PRO A 133 -0.09 14.65 -5.89
#